data_182dd94f2856af444f61b00bd96c04a9
#
_entry.id   182dd94f2856af444f61b00bd96c04a9
#
_cell.length_a   1.000
_cell.length_b   1.000
_cell.length_c   1.000
_cell.angle_alpha   90.00
_cell.angle_beta   90.00
_cell.angle_gamma   90.00
#
_symmetry.space_group_name_H-M   'P 1'
#
loop_
_entity.id
_entity.type
_entity.pdbx_description
1 polymer ?
#
loop_
_entity_poly.entity_id
_entity_poly.type
_entity_poly.pdbx_seq_one_letter_code
_entity_poly.pdbx_strand_id
1 'polypeptide(L)'
;MNRDVKEVVGVLMHVLDGGEVSHDQLTELSFEADGELQRALNEAYIKLMEFAYDRELRLRDHALDREIRSALQTCLDRIIIAWDQESRMMSQDSSV
;
A
#
# COMPACT_ATOMS: atom_id res chain seq x y z
N MET A 1 9.26 -4.26 -11.17
CA MET A 1 8.12 -4.36 -10.23
C MET A 1 6.87 -4.74 -11.00
N ASN A 2 6.09 -5.65 -10.47
CA ASN A 2 4.82 -6.08 -11.03
C ASN A 2 3.88 -4.89 -11.17
N ARG A 3 3.06 -4.87 -12.21
CA ARG A 3 2.09 -3.81 -12.48
C ARG A 3 1.16 -3.55 -11.29
N ASP A 4 0.65 -4.62 -10.70
CA ASP A 4 -0.29 -4.51 -9.58
C ASP A 4 0.37 -3.91 -8.35
N VAL A 5 1.60 -4.30 -8.07
CA VAL A 5 2.39 -3.72 -6.97
C VAL A 5 2.62 -2.24 -7.22
N LYS A 6 2.95 -1.86 -8.46
CA LYS A 6 3.15 -0.46 -8.84
C LYS A 6 1.90 0.38 -8.60
N GLU A 7 0.72 -0.16 -8.92
CA GLU A 7 -0.54 0.57 -8.72
C GLU A 7 -0.79 0.84 -7.24
N VAL A 8 -0.63 -0.17 -6.40
CA VAL A 8 -0.81 -0.01 -4.94
C VAL A 8 0.22 0.97 -4.38
N VAL A 9 1.48 0.81 -4.75
CA VAL A 9 2.56 1.70 -4.30
C VAL A 9 2.30 3.13 -4.76
N GLY A 10 1.84 3.31 -6.01
CA GLY A 10 1.50 4.62 -6.54
C GLY A 10 0.41 5.32 -5.74
N VAL A 11 -0.63 4.59 -5.36
CA VAL A 11 -1.71 5.13 -4.53
C VAL A 11 -1.18 5.51 -3.14
N LEU A 12 -0.37 4.65 -2.53
CA LEU A 12 0.24 4.93 -1.22
C LEU A 12 1.09 6.19 -1.28
N MET A 13 1.93 6.32 -2.29
CA MET A 13 2.80 7.49 -2.44
C MET A 13 1.97 8.76 -2.64
N HIS A 14 0.90 8.70 -3.42
CA HIS A 14 0.01 9.83 -3.61
C HIS A 14 -0.61 10.30 -2.30
N VAL A 15 -1.10 9.35 -1.50
CA VAL A 15 -1.70 9.65 -0.20
C VAL A 15 -0.66 10.19 0.79
N LEU A 16 0.54 9.63 0.80
CA LEU A 16 1.62 10.08 1.68
C LEU A 16 2.14 11.46 1.31
N ASP A 17 1.97 11.85 0.05
CA ASP A 17 2.34 13.19 -0.44
C ASP A 17 1.23 14.23 -0.19
N GLY A 18 0.22 13.86 0.58
CA GLY A 18 -0.88 14.77 0.94
C GLY A 18 -2.15 14.61 0.12
N GLY A 19 -2.17 13.65 -0.81
CA GLY A 19 -3.32 13.43 -1.67
C GLY A 19 -4.45 12.67 -0.97
N GLU A 20 -5.53 12.50 -1.70
CA GLU A 20 -6.70 11.75 -1.27
C GLU A 20 -7.01 10.67 -2.30
N VAL A 21 -7.67 9.63 -1.87
CA VAL A 21 -8.16 8.57 -2.74
C VAL A 21 -9.59 8.22 -2.34
N SER A 22 -10.43 7.96 -3.33
CA SER A 22 -11.82 7.60 -3.09
C SER A 22 -11.98 6.09 -2.95
N HIS A 23 -13.06 5.69 -2.30
CA HIS A 23 -13.45 4.29 -2.18
C HIS A 23 -13.58 3.64 -3.57
N ASP A 24 -14.19 4.34 -4.52
CA ASP A 24 -14.38 3.83 -5.88
C ASP A 24 -13.05 3.56 -6.59
N GLN A 25 -12.08 4.45 -6.42
CA GLN A 25 -10.74 4.24 -6.98
C GLN A 25 -10.08 3.01 -6.41
N LEU A 26 -10.26 2.76 -5.10
CA LEU A 26 -9.68 1.60 -4.44
C LEU A 26 -10.33 0.29 -4.89
N THR A 27 -11.64 0.29 -5.14
CA THR A 27 -12.33 -0.92 -5.58
C THR A 27 -11.89 -1.37 -6.97
N GLU A 28 -11.29 -0.50 -7.75
CA GLU A 28 -10.75 -0.84 -9.07
C GLU A 28 -9.36 -1.50 -8.98
N LEU A 29 -8.70 -1.41 -7.84
CA LEU A 29 -7.40 -2.05 -7.67
C LEU A 29 -7.56 -3.55 -7.59
N SER A 30 -6.75 -4.25 -8.37
CA SER A 30 -6.64 -5.69 -8.29
C SER A 30 -5.18 -6.06 -8.24
N PHE A 31 -4.85 -7.06 -7.47
CA PHE A 31 -3.47 -7.51 -7.35
C PHE A 31 -3.42 -9.00 -7.08
N GLU A 32 -2.45 -9.65 -7.70
CA GLU A 32 -2.16 -11.05 -7.48
C GLU A 32 -0.70 -11.16 -7.09
N ALA A 33 -0.46 -11.78 -5.96
CA ALA A 33 0.87 -12.02 -5.45
C ALA A 33 0.77 -13.18 -4.46
N ASP A 34 1.90 -13.68 -4.00
CA ASP A 34 1.94 -14.80 -3.08
C ASP A 34 2.75 -14.44 -1.83
N GLY A 35 2.51 -15.17 -0.76
CA GLY A 35 3.32 -15.10 0.46
C GLY A 35 3.27 -13.74 1.14
N GLU A 36 4.43 -13.27 1.56
CA GLU A 36 4.55 -12.02 2.32
C GLU A 36 4.14 -10.79 1.51
N LEU A 37 4.42 -10.81 0.20
CA LEU A 37 4.02 -9.69 -0.66
C LEU A 37 2.49 -9.59 -0.72
N GLN A 38 1.80 -10.70 -0.86
CA GLN A 38 0.33 -10.72 -0.85
C GLN A 38 -0.23 -10.18 0.46
N ARG A 39 0.34 -10.59 1.58
CA ARG A 39 -0.07 -10.11 2.89
C ARG A 39 0.13 -8.61 3.04
N ALA A 40 1.29 -8.12 2.60
CA ALA A 40 1.62 -6.70 2.67
C ALA A 40 0.66 -5.88 1.80
N LEU A 41 0.34 -6.35 0.60
CA LEU A 41 -0.60 -5.67 -0.29
C LEU A 41 -2.02 -5.66 0.27
N ASN A 42 -2.48 -6.79 0.83
CA ASN A 42 -3.79 -6.86 1.45
C ASN A 42 -3.92 -5.91 2.64
N GLU A 43 -2.90 -5.86 3.48
CA GLU A 43 -2.88 -4.98 4.64
C GLU A 43 -2.93 -3.52 4.22
N ALA A 44 -2.15 -3.16 3.22
CA ALA A 44 -2.15 -1.81 2.67
C ALA A 44 -3.52 -1.45 2.07
N TYR A 45 -4.14 -2.37 1.35
CA TYR A 45 -5.46 -2.19 0.78
C TYR A 45 -6.50 -1.91 1.86
N ILE A 46 -6.51 -2.70 2.92
CA ILE A 46 -7.44 -2.52 4.03
C ILE A 46 -7.25 -1.14 4.67
N LYS A 47 -6.00 -0.73 4.90
CA LYS A 47 -5.69 0.56 5.48
C LYS A 47 -6.08 1.72 4.57
N LEU A 48 -5.90 1.57 3.27
CA LEU A 48 -6.35 2.57 2.30
C LEU A 48 -7.87 2.69 2.28
N MET A 49 -8.58 1.57 2.42
CA MET A 49 -10.05 1.60 2.51
C MET A 49 -10.50 2.35 3.76
N GLU A 50 -9.87 2.10 4.89
CA GLU A 50 -10.15 2.84 6.13
C GLU A 50 -9.87 4.33 5.95
N PHE A 51 -8.75 4.66 5.32
CA PHE A 51 -8.36 6.04 5.03
C PHE A 51 -9.44 6.76 4.22
N ALA A 52 -9.92 6.15 3.15
CA ALA A 52 -10.94 6.73 2.30
C ALA A 52 -12.28 6.85 3.03
N TYR A 53 -12.61 5.85 3.83
CA TYR A 53 -13.87 5.80 4.56
C TYR A 53 -13.95 6.87 5.65
N ASP A 54 -12.83 7.15 6.31
CA ASP A 54 -12.76 8.08 7.43
C ASP A 54 -12.39 9.51 7.01
N ARG A 55 -12.56 9.85 5.74
CA ARG A 55 -12.17 11.15 5.21
C ARG A 55 -12.73 12.31 6.02
N GLU A 56 -14.02 12.29 6.33
CA GLU A 56 -14.66 13.37 7.08
C GLU A 56 -14.08 13.50 8.49
N LEU A 57 -13.84 12.37 9.15
CA LEU A 57 -13.23 12.37 10.47
C LEU A 57 -11.82 12.92 10.42
N ARG A 58 -11.04 12.56 9.39
CA ARG A 58 -9.68 13.06 9.24
C ARG A 58 -9.63 14.56 8.99
N LEU A 59 -10.60 15.10 8.28
CA LEU A 59 -10.69 16.54 8.04
C LEU A 59 -10.96 17.32 9.33
N ARG A 60 -11.62 16.70 10.30
CA ARG A 60 -11.93 17.32 11.59
C ARG A 60 -10.84 17.08 12.63
N ASP A 61 -10.08 16.00 12.49
CA ASP A 61 -9.08 15.59 13.46
C ASP A 61 -7.74 15.38 12.76
N HIS A 62 -6.89 16.40 12.83
CA HIS A 62 -5.58 16.35 12.18
C HIS A 62 -4.65 15.31 12.80
N ALA A 63 -4.80 15.01 14.09
CA ALA A 63 -4.00 13.99 14.75
C ALA A 63 -4.37 12.61 14.21
N LEU A 64 -5.66 12.33 14.01
CA LEU A 64 -6.14 11.10 13.41
C LEU A 64 -5.63 10.95 11.98
N ASP A 65 -5.68 12.03 11.19
CA ASP A 65 -5.19 12.02 9.81
C ASP A 65 -3.71 11.64 9.76
N ARG A 66 -2.88 12.24 10.61
CA ARG A 66 -1.46 11.93 10.67
C ARG A 66 -1.21 10.49 11.11
N GLU A 67 -1.98 10.00 12.06
CA GLU A 67 -1.86 8.62 12.54
C GLU A 67 -2.16 7.61 11.44
N ILE A 68 -3.23 7.82 10.69
CA ILE A 68 -3.60 6.94 9.59
C ILE A 68 -2.56 6.99 8.47
N ARG A 69 -2.07 8.18 8.10
CA ARG A 69 -1.03 8.30 7.09
C ARG A 69 0.28 7.65 7.53
N SER A 70 0.61 7.74 8.82
CA SER A 70 1.78 7.06 9.38
C SER A 70 1.64 5.53 9.27
N ALA A 71 0.46 5.00 9.51
CA ALA A 71 0.19 3.58 9.34
C ALA A 71 0.36 3.15 7.87
N LEU A 72 -0.06 4.01 6.93
CA LEU A 72 0.12 3.76 5.50
C LEU A 72 1.60 3.77 5.10
N GLN A 73 2.41 4.62 5.72
CA GLN A 73 3.86 4.61 5.51
C GLN A 73 4.45 3.26 5.90
N THR A 74 4.03 2.72 7.04
CA THR A 74 4.46 1.39 7.49
C THR A 74 4.06 0.31 6.48
N CYS A 75 2.85 0.41 5.92
CA CYS A 75 2.40 -0.52 4.88
C CYS A 75 3.27 -0.45 3.63
N LEU A 76 3.62 0.76 3.21
CA LEU A 76 4.51 0.95 2.05
C LEU A 76 5.88 0.32 2.30
N ASP A 77 6.44 0.54 3.49
CA ASP A 77 7.73 -0.02 3.86
C ASP A 77 7.70 -1.56 3.81
N ARG A 78 6.63 -2.17 4.31
CA ARG A 78 6.47 -3.63 4.26
C ARG A 78 6.38 -4.16 2.85
N ILE A 79 5.67 -3.45 1.97
CA ILE A 79 5.55 -3.85 0.56
C ILE A 79 6.94 -3.82 -0.09
N ILE A 80 7.70 -2.77 0.13
CA ILE A 80 9.03 -2.61 -0.44
C ILE A 80 9.96 -3.72 0.05
N ILE A 81 9.93 -4.03 1.34
CA ILE A 81 10.75 -5.10 1.92
C ILE A 81 10.36 -6.45 1.34
N ALA A 82 9.08 -6.75 1.28
CA ALA A 82 8.59 -8.01 0.74
C ALA A 82 8.94 -8.16 -0.74
N TRP A 83 8.80 -7.09 -1.50
CA TRP A 83 9.17 -7.08 -2.91
C TRP A 83 10.67 -7.31 -3.10
N ASP A 84 11.50 -6.64 -2.31
CA ASP A 84 12.95 -6.79 -2.37
C ASP A 84 13.38 -8.23 -2.06
N GLN A 85 12.79 -8.84 -1.04
CA GLN A 85 13.05 -10.24 -0.70
C GLN A 85 12.68 -11.19 -1.84
N GLU A 86 11.52 -10.98 -2.45
CA GLU A 86 11.08 -11.81 -3.57
C GLU A 86 12.00 -11.65 -4.77
N SER A 87 12.44 -10.44 -5.08
CA SER A 87 13.37 -10.16 -6.17
C SER A 87 14.72 -10.83 -5.93
N ARG A 88 15.21 -10.84 -4.70
CA ARG A 88 16.46 -11.50 -4.34
C ARG A 88 16.38 -13.02 -4.51
N MET A 89 15.26 -13.61 -4.12
CA MET A 89 15.03 -15.03 -4.30
C MET A 89 15.04 -15.40 -5.79
N MET A 90 14.40 -14.62 -6.62
CA MET A 90 14.40 -14.83 -8.07
C MET A 90 15.79 -14.67 -8.66
N SER A 91 16.55 -13.68 -8.20
CA SER A 91 17.93 -13.45 -8.66
C SER A 91 18.84 -14.63 -8.30
N GLN A 92 18.68 -15.20 -7.11
CA GLN A 92 19.45 -16.37 -6.69
C GLN A 92 19.15 -17.58 -7.57
N ASP A 93 17.89 -17.80 -7.90
CA ASP A 93 17.49 -18.88 -8.80
C ASP A 93 18.11 -18.72 -10.19
N SER A 94 18.18 -17.50 -10.68
CA SER A 94 18.72 -17.22 -12.01
C SER A 94 20.25 -17.26 -12.08
N SER A 95 20.93 -17.19 -10.94
CA SER A 95 22.39 -17.20 -10.90
C SER A 95 22.98 -18.61 -10.89
N VAL A 96 22.16 -19.61 -10.82
CA VAL A 96 22.56 -21.00 -10.88
C VAL A 96 22.55 -21.50 -12.31
#